data_7d41470990375f355e1bf4b2e8a730c7
#
_entry.id   7d41470990375f355e1bf4b2e8a730c7
#
_cell.length_a   1.000
_cell.length_b   1.000
_cell.length_c   1.000
_cell.angle_alpha   90.00
_cell.angle_beta   90.00
_cell.angle_gamma   90.00
#
_symmetry.space_group_name_H-M   'P 1'
#
loop_
_entity.id
_entity.type
_entity.pdbx_description
1 polymer ?
#
loop_
_entity_poly.entity_id
_entity_poly.type
_entity_poly.pdbx_seq_one_letter_code
_entity_poly.pdbx_strand_id
1 'polypeptide(L)'
;MEPPDVLCQPDDSKSCGACCGMYNRTESGEEVTLERIRERTDAFHREADVEDDESLASFRERWETTSPGAKLLEDLPNCPFLGLLNYDEHPSDDPSDFKVGCLVHPLQNDGTDGRDCGVYDRMTCEEYLCAAHDLLRSHEKLLVIQAVDDSYLYGLVITDVKFVRELFEVAAHINGK
;
A
#
# COMPACT_ATOMS: atom_id res chain seq x y z
N MET A 1 -9.50 10.89 20.55
CA MET A 1 -9.69 9.88 19.50
C MET A 1 -8.58 8.87 19.64
N GLU A 2 -8.86 7.58 19.58
CA GLU A 2 -7.84 6.53 19.54
C GLU A 2 -7.46 6.22 18.10
N PRO A 3 -6.20 5.87 17.81
CA PRO A 3 -5.82 5.45 16.47
C PRO A 3 -6.48 4.11 16.12
N PRO A 4 -6.67 3.81 14.83
CA PRO A 4 -7.18 2.51 14.41
C PRO A 4 -6.22 1.39 14.84
N ASP A 5 -6.76 0.20 15.06
CA ASP A 5 -5.98 -0.99 15.43
C ASP A 5 -4.98 -1.38 14.32
N VAL A 6 -5.34 -1.11 13.06
CA VAL A 6 -4.53 -1.42 11.89
C VAL A 6 -4.14 -0.15 11.13
N LEU A 7 -2.82 0.12 11.06
CA LEU A 7 -2.29 1.28 10.33
C LEU A 7 -2.23 1.09 8.80
N CYS A 8 -2.43 -0.13 8.32
CA CYS A 8 -2.40 -0.39 6.87
C CYS A 8 -3.58 0.23 6.14
N GLN A 9 -4.72 0.38 6.82
CA GLN A 9 -5.93 1.04 6.32
C GLN A 9 -6.55 1.88 7.44
N PRO A 10 -6.03 3.10 7.69
CA PRO A 10 -6.45 3.91 8.83
C PRO A 10 -7.84 4.50 8.66
N ASP A 11 -8.30 4.69 7.44
CA ASP A 11 -9.60 5.26 7.08
C ASP A 11 -10.02 4.88 5.63
N ASP A 12 -11.09 5.48 5.15
CA ASP A 12 -11.65 5.21 3.82
C ASP A 12 -10.90 5.95 2.69
N SER A 13 -10.06 6.93 3.01
CA SER A 13 -9.39 7.77 2.01
C SER A 13 -8.00 7.28 1.62
N LYS A 14 -7.29 6.61 2.53
CA LYS A 14 -5.89 6.21 2.33
C LYS A 14 -5.53 4.87 2.91
N SER A 15 -4.41 4.34 2.44
CA SER A 15 -3.85 3.07 2.90
C SER A 15 -2.33 3.02 2.69
N CYS A 16 -1.68 2.02 3.28
CA CYS A 16 -0.25 1.80 3.18
C CYS A 16 0.05 0.60 2.28
N GLY A 17 0.85 0.80 1.23
CA GLY A 17 1.33 -0.25 0.32
C GLY A 17 2.77 -0.69 0.57
N ALA A 18 3.40 -0.29 1.68
CA ALA A 18 4.83 -0.50 1.92
C ALA A 18 5.22 -1.99 1.95
N CYS A 19 4.47 -2.83 2.69
CA CYS A 19 4.73 -4.28 2.79
C CYS A 19 4.54 -4.99 1.44
N CYS A 20 3.68 -4.46 0.57
CA CYS A 20 3.47 -4.96 -0.78
C CYS A 20 4.56 -4.51 -1.76
N GLY A 21 5.59 -3.81 -1.28
CA GLY A 21 6.72 -3.37 -2.09
C GLY A 21 6.48 -2.12 -2.91
N MET A 22 5.53 -1.26 -2.53
CA MET A 22 5.19 -0.02 -3.23
C MET A 22 6.42 0.84 -3.52
N TYR A 23 7.33 0.94 -2.56
CA TYR A 23 8.54 1.78 -2.63
C TYR A 23 9.82 1.00 -2.97
N ASN A 24 9.72 -0.31 -3.21
CA ASN A 24 10.89 -1.15 -3.48
C ASN A 24 11.32 -1.09 -4.96
N ARG A 25 11.52 0.13 -5.48
CA ARG A 25 12.03 0.40 -6.82
C ARG A 25 13.02 1.57 -6.80
N THR A 26 14.02 1.54 -7.66
CA THR A 26 14.99 2.63 -7.81
C THR A 26 14.36 3.91 -8.34
N GLU A 27 13.32 3.78 -9.16
CA GLU A 27 12.45 4.87 -9.60
C GLU A 27 11.18 4.84 -8.75
N SER A 28 11.18 5.55 -7.64
CA SER A 28 10.14 5.49 -6.61
C SER A 28 9.45 6.84 -6.32
N GLY A 29 9.58 7.83 -7.19
CA GLY A 29 8.80 9.06 -7.10
C GLY A 29 7.30 8.78 -7.17
N GLU A 30 6.48 9.63 -6.54
CA GLU A 30 5.03 9.47 -6.43
C GLU A 30 4.37 9.23 -7.80
N GLU A 31 4.54 10.15 -8.74
CA GLU A 31 3.95 10.06 -10.08
C GLU A 31 4.30 8.75 -10.79
N VAL A 32 5.58 8.37 -10.80
CA VAL A 32 6.05 7.14 -11.46
C VAL A 32 5.52 5.89 -10.75
N THR A 33 5.42 5.92 -9.42
CA THR A 33 4.93 4.80 -8.63
C THR A 33 3.45 4.59 -8.84
N LEU A 34 2.66 5.65 -8.73
CA LEU A 34 1.20 5.59 -8.87
C LEU A 34 0.79 5.25 -10.31
N GLU A 35 1.49 5.79 -11.32
CA GLU A 35 1.25 5.43 -12.72
C GLU A 35 1.52 3.93 -12.99
N ARG A 36 2.60 3.38 -12.45
CA ARG A 36 2.90 1.96 -12.54
C ARG A 36 1.83 1.09 -11.85
N ILE A 37 1.30 1.55 -10.71
CA ILE A 37 0.20 0.86 -10.01
C ILE A 37 -1.07 0.93 -10.87
N ARG A 38 -1.37 2.07 -11.51
CA ARG A 38 -2.49 2.26 -12.42
C ARG A 38 -2.43 1.30 -13.60
N GLU A 39 -1.31 1.28 -14.33
CA GLU A 39 -1.10 0.38 -15.46
C GLU A 39 -1.35 -1.10 -15.07
N ARG A 40 -0.91 -1.48 -13.89
CA ARG A 40 -1.09 -2.82 -13.37
C ARG A 40 -2.54 -3.10 -12.96
N THR A 41 -3.24 -2.11 -12.40
CA THR A 41 -4.66 -2.21 -12.07
C THR A 41 -5.48 -2.40 -13.33
N ASP A 42 -5.23 -1.61 -14.39
CA ASP A 42 -5.87 -1.76 -15.68
C ASP A 42 -5.64 -3.14 -16.30
N ALA A 43 -4.42 -3.65 -16.17
CA ALA A 43 -4.10 -4.98 -16.66
C ALA A 43 -4.80 -6.08 -15.85
N PHE A 44 -4.88 -5.91 -14.52
CA PHE A 44 -5.56 -6.85 -13.66
C PHE A 44 -7.04 -6.98 -14.01
N HIS A 45 -7.77 -5.88 -14.13
CA HIS A 45 -9.19 -5.88 -14.52
C HIS A 45 -9.43 -6.47 -15.90
N ARG A 46 -8.46 -6.39 -16.80
CA ARG A 46 -8.55 -6.91 -18.17
C ARG A 46 -8.26 -8.41 -18.28
N GLU A 47 -7.41 -8.94 -17.42
CA GLU A 47 -6.68 -10.18 -17.67
C GLU A 47 -6.75 -11.21 -16.53
N ALA A 48 -7.08 -10.78 -15.32
CA ALA A 48 -7.14 -11.63 -14.15
C ALA A 48 -8.60 -11.97 -13.79
N ASP A 49 -8.82 -13.24 -13.44
CA ASP A 49 -10.06 -13.72 -12.87
C ASP A 49 -9.79 -14.15 -11.41
N VAL A 50 -10.44 -13.48 -10.46
CA VAL A 50 -10.21 -13.70 -9.02
C VAL A 50 -10.78 -15.06 -8.56
N GLU A 51 -11.71 -15.63 -9.30
CA GLU A 51 -12.28 -16.95 -9.04
C GLU A 51 -11.42 -18.10 -9.60
N ASP A 52 -10.36 -17.78 -10.38
CA ASP A 52 -9.46 -18.75 -11.02
C ASP A 52 -8.02 -18.59 -10.53
N ASP A 53 -7.56 -19.50 -9.68
CA ASP A 53 -6.20 -19.52 -9.13
C ASP A 53 -5.12 -19.62 -10.22
N GLU A 54 -5.38 -20.29 -11.37
CA GLU A 54 -4.44 -20.39 -12.49
C GLU A 54 -4.30 -19.03 -13.19
N SER A 55 -5.40 -18.30 -13.32
CA SER A 55 -5.42 -16.93 -13.85
C SER A 55 -4.59 -16.00 -12.96
N LEU A 56 -4.83 -16.03 -11.65
CA LEU A 56 -4.07 -15.23 -10.68
C LEU A 56 -2.58 -15.58 -10.67
N ALA A 57 -2.24 -16.87 -10.68
CA ALA A 57 -0.84 -17.31 -10.72
C ALA A 57 -0.13 -16.85 -12.01
N SER A 58 -0.81 -16.93 -13.16
CA SER A 58 -0.30 -16.48 -14.45
C SER A 58 -0.08 -14.95 -14.47
N PHE A 59 -1.02 -14.20 -13.91
CA PHE A 59 -0.90 -12.74 -13.75
C PHE A 59 0.31 -12.40 -12.88
N ARG A 60 0.45 -13.05 -11.71
CA ARG A 60 1.58 -12.85 -10.82
C ARG A 60 2.91 -13.11 -11.51
N GLU A 61 3.10 -14.29 -12.13
CA GLU A 61 4.35 -14.67 -12.79
C GLU A 61 4.76 -13.66 -13.84
N ARG A 62 3.81 -13.21 -14.67
CA ARG A 62 4.09 -12.22 -15.68
C ARG A 62 4.54 -10.89 -15.09
N TRP A 63 3.87 -10.36 -14.07
CA TRP A 63 4.21 -9.07 -13.48
C TRP A 63 5.46 -9.11 -12.60
N GLU A 64 5.80 -10.23 -11.99
CA GLU A 64 7.08 -10.43 -11.32
C GLU A 64 8.25 -10.36 -12.31
N THR A 65 8.08 -10.89 -13.52
CA THR A 65 9.14 -10.95 -14.54
C THR A 65 9.21 -9.70 -15.42
N THR A 66 8.09 -9.04 -15.68
CA THR A 66 8.02 -7.92 -16.65
C THR A 66 7.95 -6.54 -16.00
N SER A 67 7.76 -6.45 -14.69
CA SER A 67 7.65 -5.17 -13.98
C SER A 67 8.88 -4.29 -14.21
N PRO A 68 8.73 -3.09 -14.76
CA PRO A 68 9.86 -2.23 -15.10
C PRO A 68 10.59 -1.70 -13.86
N GLY A 69 11.88 -1.47 -14.02
CA GLY A 69 12.74 -0.85 -13.00
C GLY A 69 13.41 -1.86 -12.04
N ALA A 70 14.61 -1.53 -11.62
CA ALA A 70 15.35 -2.33 -10.65
C ALA A 70 14.74 -2.20 -9.25
N LYS A 71 14.81 -3.27 -8.47
CA LYS A 71 14.45 -3.24 -7.05
C LYS A 71 15.52 -2.48 -6.25
N LEU A 72 15.12 -1.81 -5.18
CA LEU A 72 16.04 -1.27 -4.18
C LEU A 72 16.63 -2.39 -3.32
N LEU A 73 15.77 -3.33 -2.93
CA LEU A 73 16.12 -4.51 -2.13
C LEU A 73 15.70 -5.75 -2.93
N GLU A 74 16.68 -6.46 -3.48
CA GLU A 74 16.44 -7.60 -4.37
C GLU A 74 15.66 -8.73 -3.69
N ASP A 75 15.92 -8.96 -2.41
CA ASP A 75 15.32 -10.03 -1.61
C ASP A 75 13.88 -9.73 -1.19
N LEU A 76 13.40 -8.48 -1.36
CA LEU A 76 12.03 -8.14 -1.06
C LEU A 76 11.13 -8.27 -2.29
N PRO A 77 10.00 -8.96 -2.18
CA PRO A 77 9.05 -9.04 -3.28
C PRO A 77 8.31 -7.73 -3.49
N ASN A 78 7.87 -7.51 -4.73
CA ASN A 78 6.89 -6.49 -5.07
C ASN A 78 5.60 -7.20 -5.46
N CYS A 79 4.57 -7.09 -4.65
CA CYS A 79 3.32 -7.80 -4.89
C CYS A 79 2.62 -7.30 -6.16
N PRO A 80 2.34 -8.15 -7.13
CA PRO A 80 1.64 -7.77 -8.36
C PRO A 80 0.17 -7.39 -8.14
N PHE A 81 -0.40 -7.79 -7.00
CA PHE A 81 -1.78 -7.47 -6.65
C PHE A 81 -1.95 -6.18 -5.86
N LEU A 82 -0.89 -5.40 -5.65
CA LEU A 82 -1.03 -4.03 -5.17
C LEU A 82 -1.58 -3.16 -6.30
N GLY A 83 -2.75 -2.60 -6.15
CA GLY A 83 -3.46 -1.80 -7.14
C GLY A 83 -4.16 -0.59 -6.57
N LEU A 84 -4.92 0.11 -7.42
CA LEU A 84 -5.82 1.20 -7.04
C LEU A 84 -7.19 0.60 -6.73
N LEU A 85 -7.71 0.88 -5.53
CA LEU A 85 -9.03 0.40 -5.11
C LEU A 85 -10.12 1.38 -5.56
N ASN A 86 -11.32 0.86 -5.85
CA ASN A 86 -12.48 1.62 -6.33
C ASN A 86 -12.19 2.38 -7.64
N TYR A 87 -11.25 1.88 -8.43
CA TYR A 87 -10.76 2.55 -9.64
C TYR A 87 -11.85 2.74 -10.69
N ASP A 88 -12.71 1.73 -10.87
CA ASP A 88 -13.83 1.80 -11.85
C ASP A 88 -14.98 2.69 -11.39
N GLU A 89 -15.05 3.02 -10.11
CA GLU A 89 -16.15 3.81 -9.51
C GLU A 89 -15.87 5.32 -9.54
N HIS A 90 -14.62 5.72 -9.72
CA HIS A 90 -14.19 7.12 -9.69
C HIS A 90 -13.70 7.59 -11.06
N PRO A 91 -14.28 8.68 -11.61
CA PRO A 91 -13.92 9.20 -12.92
C PRO A 91 -12.67 10.09 -12.89
N SER A 92 -11.72 9.85 -12.00
CA SER A 92 -10.48 10.63 -11.93
C SER A 92 -9.39 10.02 -12.81
N ASP A 93 -8.69 10.87 -13.56
CA ASP A 93 -7.49 10.49 -14.32
C ASP A 93 -6.21 10.60 -13.45
N ASP A 94 -6.30 11.17 -12.24
CA ASP A 94 -5.19 11.32 -11.33
C ASP A 94 -5.09 10.11 -10.38
N PRO A 95 -4.04 9.28 -10.47
CA PRO A 95 -3.91 8.11 -9.62
C PRO A 95 -3.70 8.43 -8.14
N SER A 96 -3.38 9.68 -7.77
CA SER A 96 -3.27 10.12 -6.36
C SER A 96 -4.62 10.23 -5.66
N ASP A 97 -5.72 10.34 -6.42
CA ASP A 97 -7.08 10.39 -5.89
C ASP A 97 -7.58 9.01 -5.41
N PHE A 98 -6.82 7.95 -5.67
CA PHE A 98 -7.23 6.60 -5.32
C PHE A 98 -6.50 6.05 -4.09
N LYS A 99 -7.21 5.21 -3.37
CA LYS A 99 -6.64 4.41 -2.31
C LYS A 99 -5.88 3.21 -2.89
N VAL A 100 -4.65 2.98 -2.46
CA VAL A 100 -3.91 1.79 -2.86
C VAL A 100 -4.31 0.58 -2.01
N GLY A 101 -4.23 -0.63 -2.55
CA GLY A 101 -4.53 -1.83 -1.75
C GLY A 101 -4.43 -3.11 -2.55
N CYS A 102 -4.89 -4.21 -1.95
CA CYS A 102 -4.83 -5.54 -2.52
C CYS A 102 -6.03 -5.80 -3.43
N LEU A 103 -5.80 -5.95 -4.74
CA LEU A 103 -6.83 -6.22 -5.74
C LEU A 103 -7.54 -7.57 -5.54
N VAL A 104 -6.87 -8.54 -4.90
CA VAL A 104 -7.41 -9.88 -4.65
C VAL A 104 -7.92 -10.05 -3.21
N HIS A 105 -8.11 -8.94 -2.49
CA HIS A 105 -8.66 -8.97 -1.13
C HIS A 105 -10.16 -9.27 -1.16
N PRO A 106 -10.70 -10.11 -0.23
CA PRO A 106 -12.11 -10.48 -0.23
C PRO A 106 -13.09 -9.30 -0.12
N LEU A 107 -12.70 -8.18 0.49
CA LEU A 107 -13.52 -6.96 0.53
C LEU A 107 -13.67 -6.27 -0.83
N GLN A 108 -12.81 -6.60 -1.80
CA GLN A 108 -12.88 -6.06 -3.17
C GLN A 108 -13.56 -7.04 -4.14
N ASN A 109 -13.81 -8.29 -3.72
CA ASN A 109 -14.23 -9.36 -4.60
C ASN A 109 -15.39 -10.18 -4.02
N ASP A 110 -16.38 -9.53 -3.44
CA ASP A 110 -17.61 -10.16 -2.91
C ASP A 110 -17.36 -11.36 -1.99
N GLY A 111 -16.24 -11.37 -1.26
CA GLY A 111 -15.83 -12.42 -0.33
C GLY A 111 -14.86 -13.44 -0.91
N THR A 112 -14.57 -13.42 -2.21
CA THR A 112 -13.56 -14.27 -2.84
C THR A 112 -12.16 -13.79 -2.44
N ASP A 113 -11.33 -14.68 -1.90
CA ASP A 113 -10.00 -14.37 -1.37
C ASP A 113 -8.90 -15.00 -2.22
N GLY A 114 -8.26 -14.19 -3.08
CA GLY A 114 -7.15 -14.61 -3.93
C GLY A 114 -5.75 -14.38 -3.35
N ARG A 115 -5.64 -14.00 -2.07
CA ARG A 115 -4.33 -13.63 -1.46
C ARG A 115 -3.32 -14.78 -1.41
N ASP A 116 -3.77 -16.03 -1.36
CA ASP A 116 -2.90 -17.21 -1.43
C ASP A 116 -2.13 -17.31 -2.78
N CYS A 117 -2.63 -16.67 -3.83
CA CYS A 117 -1.93 -16.54 -5.11
C CYS A 117 -0.89 -15.39 -5.13
N GLY A 118 -0.76 -14.62 -4.05
CA GLY A 118 0.17 -13.50 -3.92
C GLY A 118 1.63 -13.91 -3.72
N VAL A 119 2.47 -12.91 -3.44
CA VAL A 119 3.90 -13.12 -3.09
C VAL A 119 4.08 -13.58 -1.64
N TYR A 120 3.07 -13.37 -0.81
CA TYR A 120 2.93 -13.91 0.54
C TYR A 120 1.67 -14.75 0.61
N ASP A 121 1.62 -15.73 1.53
CA ASP A 121 0.40 -16.44 1.83
C ASP A 121 -0.64 -15.53 2.51
N ARG A 122 -1.90 -15.96 2.49
CA ARG A 122 -3.02 -15.21 3.08
C ARG A 122 -2.79 -14.90 4.55
N MET A 123 -2.30 -15.84 5.33
CA MET A 123 -2.10 -15.66 6.77
C MET A 123 -1.06 -14.56 7.04
N THR A 124 0.03 -14.53 6.28
CA THR A 124 1.01 -13.44 6.36
C THR A 124 0.37 -12.09 5.99
N CYS A 125 -0.46 -12.04 4.95
CA CYS A 125 -1.13 -10.81 4.56
C CYS A 125 -2.16 -10.31 5.60
N GLU A 126 -2.76 -11.21 6.38
CA GLU A 126 -3.73 -10.88 7.43
C GLU A 126 -3.08 -10.44 8.74
N GLU A 127 -2.03 -11.14 9.15
CA GLU A 127 -1.48 -11.02 10.51
C GLU A 127 -0.25 -10.11 10.61
N TYR A 128 0.43 -9.83 9.48
CA TYR A 128 1.65 -9.03 9.51
C TYR A 128 1.37 -7.57 9.86
N LEU A 129 1.91 -7.13 10.97
CA LEU A 129 1.95 -5.75 11.39
C LEU A 129 3.40 -5.25 11.35
N CYS A 130 3.63 -4.14 10.66
CA CYS A 130 4.98 -3.55 10.58
C CYS A 130 5.36 -2.90 11.92
N ALA A 131 6.66 -2.64 12.10
CA ALA A 131 7.21 -2.06 13.32
C ALA A 131 6.55 -0.75 13.77
N ALA A 132 5.92 0.01 12.87
CA ALA A 132 5.20 1.23 13.22
C ALA A 132 4.03 0.97 14.18
N HIS A 133 3.38 -0.20 14.10
CA HIS A 133 2.29 -0.57 15.00
C HIS A 133 2.73 -0.60 16.46
N ASP A 134 3.93 -1.11 16.73
CA ASP A 134 4.45 -1.25 18.10
C ASP A 134 5.27 -0.04 18.54
N LEU A 135 6.00 0.58 17.63
CA LEU A 135 6.99 1.60 17.96
C LEU A 135 6.42 3.02 18.00
N LEU A 136 5.38 3.33 17.23
CA LEU A 136 4.73 4.65 17.28
C LEU A 136 3.71 4.70 18.42
N ARG A 137 3.73 5.82 19.16
CA ARG A 137 2.74 6.12 20.18
C ARG A 137 1.41 6.55 19.55
N SER A 138 0.30 6.38 20.27
CA SER A 138 -1.04 6.69 19.77
C SER A 138 -1.18 8.10 19.17
N HIS A 139 -0.60 9.10 19.82
CA HIS A 139 -0.66 10.48 19.31
C HIS A 139 0.21 10.71 18.07
N GLU A 140 1.32 9.96 17.91
CA GLU A 140 2.18 10.00 16.71
C GLU A 140 1.43 9.39 15.52
N LYS A 141 0.77 8.24 15.73
CA LYS A 141 -0.08 7.59 14.72
C LYS A 141 -1.20 8.53 14.26
N LEU A 142 -1.93 9.11 15.21
CA LEU A 142 -3.05 10.02 14.92
C LEU A 142 -2.60 11.25 14.13
N LEU A 143 -1.45 11.83 14.48
CA LEU A 143 -0.95 12.99 13.75
C LEU A 143 -0.66 12.65 12.28
N VAL A 144 0.03 11.53 12.02
CA VAL A 144 0.32 11.11 10.64
C VAL A 144 -0.98 10.87 9.87
N ILE A 145 -1.94 10.15 10.49
CA ILE A 145 -3.24 9.88 9.88
C ILE A 145 -3.98 11.17 9.52
N GLN A 146 -3.92 12.19 10.36
CA GLN A 146 -4.62 13.46 10.16
C GLN A 146 -3.88 14.44 9.23
N ALA A 147 -2.56 14.33 9.14
CA ALA A 147 -1.73 15.27 8.39
C ALA A 147 -1.44 14.85 6.94
N VAL A 148 -1.65 13.59 6.61
CA VAL A 148 -1.36 13.04 5.29
C VAL A 148 -2.63 12.47 4.68
N ASP A 149 -3.04 12.98 3.54
CA ASP A 149 -4.32 12.65 2.91
C ASP A 149 -4.21 11.60 1.79
N ASP A 150 -3.04 11.46 1.17
CA ASP A 150 -2.82 10.51 0.09
C ASP A 150 -2.12 9.21 0.54
N SER A 151 -2.36 8.11 -0.20
CA SER A 151 -1.82 6.80 0.12
C SER A 151 -0.30 6.69 -0.08
N TYR A 152 0.27 7.41 -1.05
CA TYR A 152 1.71 7.36 -1.33
C TYR A 152 2.52 7.97 -0.18
N LEU A 153 2.22 9.21 0.21
CA LEU A 153 2.91 9.87 1.32
C LEU A 153 2.58 9.22 2.66
N TYR A 154 1.31 8.79 2.84
CA TYR A 154 0.93 8.12 4.07
C TYR A 154 1.80 6.89 4.36
N GLY A 155 1.96 6.00 3.38
CA GLY A 155 2.77 4.80 3.56
C GLY A 155 4.24 5.09 3.83
N LEU A 156 4.83 6.10 3.17
CA LEU A 156 6.21 6.53 3.43
C LEU A 156 6.38 7.06 4.86
N VAL A 157 5.50 7.97 5.28
CA VAL A 157 5.62 8.64 6.58
C VAL A 157 5.32 7.68 7.72
N ILE A 158 4.20 6.92 7.64
CA ILE A 158 3.80 6.04 8.75
C ILE A 158 4.81 4.92 9.03
N THR A 159 5.54 4.47 8.02
CA THR A 159 6.55 3.42 8.19
C THR A 159 7.93 3.94 8.60
N ASP A 160 8.20 5.23 8.47
CA ASP A 160 9.46 5.85 8.96
C ASP A 160 9.30 6.37 10.40
N VAL A 161 9.37 5.45 11.34
CA VAL A 161 9.26 5.73 12.79
C VAL A 161 10.24 6.80 13.26
N LYS A 162 11.45 6.82 12.69
CA LYS A 162 12.48 7.80 13.07
C LYS A 162 12.07 9.19 12.63
N PHE A 163 11.66 9.34 11.38
CA PHE A 163 11.18 10.60 10.82
C PHE A 163 10.00 11.16 11.61
N VAL A 164 8.99 10.33 11.90
CA VAL A 164 7.83 10.73 12.70
C VAL A 164 8.26 11.28 14.05
N ARG A 165 9.17 10.61 14.76
CA ARG A 165 9.67 11.06 16.06
C ARG A 165 10.44 12.38 16.00
N GLU A 166 11.31 12.54 15.00
CA GLU A 166 12.03 13.78 14.79
C GLU A 166 11.08 14.96 14.50
N LEU A 167 10.02 14.76 13.72
CA LEU A 167 8.98 15.76 13.50
C LEU A 167 8.31 16.20 14.82
N PHE A 168 7.99 15.25 15.70
CA PHE A 168 7.41 15.57 17.00
C PHE A 168 8.34 16.37 17.90
N GLU A 169 9.62 16.05 17.93
CA GLU A 169 10.62 16.79 18.70
C GLU A 169 10.73 18.25 18.20
N VAL A 170 10.75 18.45 16.87
CA VAL A 170 10.79 19.78 16.26
C VAL A 170 9.51 20.56 16.58
N ALA A 171 8.34 19.94 16.42
CA ALA A 171 7.04 20.57 16.71
C ALA A 171 6.91 20.97 18.18
N ALA A 172 7.35 20.12 19.11
CA ALA A 172 7.36 20.42 20.54
C ALA A 172 8.27 21.61 20.86
N HIS A 173 9.43 21.72 20.21
CA HIS A 173 10.38 22.82 20.41
C HIS A 173 9.82 24.17 19.90
N ILE A 174 9.06 24.16 18.81
CA ILE A 174 8.44 25.36 18.23
C ILE A 174 7.28 25.85 19.13
N ASN A 175 6.45 24.92 19.62
CA ASN A 175 5.27 25.25 20.43
C ASN A 175 5.60 25.54 21.92
N GLY A 176 6.79 25.21 22.38
CA GLY A 176 7.26 25.50 23.75
C GLY A 176 7.95 26.85 23.93
N LYS A 177 7.99 27.67 22.88
CA LYS A 177 8.43 29.08 22.90
C LYS A 177 7.23 30.02 22.83
#